data_b22ca415bd55c8c9331eb1c8d40ad2e8
#
_entry.id   b22ca415bd55c8c9331eb1c8d40ad2e8
#
_cell.length_a   1.000
_cell.length_b   1.000
_cell.length_c   1.000
_cell.angle_alpha   90.00
_cell.angle_beta   90.00
_cell.angle_gamma   90.00
#
_symmetry.space_group_name_H-M   'P 1'
#
loop_
_entity.id
_entity.type
_entity.pdbx_description
1 polymer ?
#
loop_
_entity_poly.entity_id
_entity_poly.type
_entity_poly.pdbx_seq_one_letter_code
_entity_poly.pdbx_strand_id
1 'polypeptide(L)'
;VVTEKPTTRYELGSVDRALEILTILQRHPRSRLGEMAEKLDANSSTVLRALRVLERHALVRRANGDMEYVLGTRLVELGQAALASIDIVPAIRPLVAPIVHDFHATAHIGMLRAGMITIIDKVDPVAPTVGYSAVGTRMPLYATAGGKAATALAGSALLDGIGGLSPYTTKTITELDVLRTDLEATTARRYSIEREEYHLGFGCVGSALAVGGDIYTVSISGSLLDPAVVDDCGARLRDAVDVFLAEHAGAVSGL
;
A
#
# COMPACT_ATOMS: atom_id res chain seq x y z
N VAL A 1 -9.69 13.74 -38.46
CA VAL A 1 -8.90 12.56 -38.07
C VAL A 1 -7.58 13.10 -37.54
N VAL A 2 -7.47 13.25 -36.21
CA VAL A 2 -6.23 13.62 -35.54
C VAL A 2 -5.57 12.31 -35.15
N THR A 3 -4.54 11.91 -35.87
CA THR A 3 -3.69 10.78 -35.51
C THR A 3 -2.85 11.21 -34.30
N GLU A 4 -3.18 10.71 -33.11
CA GLU A 4 -2.29 10.76 -31.96
C GLU A 4 -0.98 10.03 -32.31
N LYS A 5 0.13 10.77 -32.28
CA LYS A 5 1.46 10.19 -32.32
C LYS A 5 1.66 9.34 -31.07
N PRO A 6 2.23 8.11 -31.17
CA PRO A 6 2.57 7.33 -30.00
C PRO A 6 3.58 8.11 -29.17
N THR A 7 3.25 8.32 -27.90
CA THR A 7 4.16 8.87 -26.90
C THR A 7 5.43 8.01 -26.89
N THR A 8 6.54 8.58 -27.29
CA THR A 8 7.86 7.93 -27.26
C THR A 8 8.16 7.57 -25.81
N ARG A 9 8.01 6.31 -25.46
CA ARG A 9 8.42 5.77 -24.16
C ARG A 9 9.93 5.93 -24.11
N TYR A 10 10.41 6.87 -23.32
CA TYR A 10 11.83 7.00 -22.99
C TYR A 10 12.21 5.79 -22.13
N GLU A 11 12.48 4.67 -22.77
CA GLU A 11 13.03 3.49 -22.12
C GLU A 11 14.52 3.73 -21.89
N LEU A 12 14.88 4.21 -20.71
CA LEU A 12 16.25 4.15 -20.23
C LEU A 12 16.55 2.71 -19.82
N GLY A 13 16.64 1.80 -20.75
CA GLY A 13 16.62 0.35 -20.57
C GLY A 13 17.61 -0.20 -19.53
N SER A 14 18.63 0.56 -19.13
CA SER A 14 19.53 0.19 -18.03
C SER A 14 18.95 0.54 -16.65
N VAL A 15 18.23 1.65 -16.53
CA VAL A 15 17.59 2.08 -15.28
C VAL A 15 16.35 1.22 -15.02
N ASP A 16 15.50 1.03 -16.03
CA ASP A 16 14.32 0.18 -15.93
C ASP A 16 14.70 -1.24 -15.52
N ARG A 17 15.73 -1.81 -16.14
CA ARG A 17 16.24 -3.15 -15.78
C ARG A 17 16.74 -3.23 -14.35
N ALA A 18 17.42 -2.21 -13.86
CA ALA A 18 17.87 -2.16 -12.49
C ALA A 18 16.68 -2.16 -11.50
N LEU A 19 15.62 -1.38 -11.79
CA LEU A 19 14.40 -1.34 -10.99
C LEU A 19 13.61 -2.66 -11.07
N GLU A 20 13.56 -3.29 -12.24
CA GLU A 20 12.93 -4.60 -12.43
C GLU A 20 13.64 -5.69 -11.61
N ILE A 21 14.98 -5.70 -11.58
CA ILE A 21 15.77 -6.60 -10.72
C ILE A 21 15.40 -6.42 -9.25
N LEU A 22 15.32 -5.18 -8.75
CA LEU A 22 14.91 -4.92 -7.37
C LEU A 22 13.48 -5.40 -7.10
N THR A 23 12.58 -5.23 -8.07
CA THR A 23 11.20 -5.71 -7.99
C THR A 23 11.11 -7.23 -7.96
N ILE A 24 11.95 -7.93 -8.74
CA ILE A 24 12.05 -9.40 -8.70
C ILE A 24 12.52 -9.86 -7.31
N LEU A 25 13.57 -9.23 -6.77
CA LEU A 25 14.12 -9.58 -5.46
C LEU A 25 13.18 -9.25 -4.31
N GLN A 26 12.27 -8.26 -4.46
CA GLN A 26 11.20 -7.99 -3.51
C GLN A 26 10.18 -9.14 -3.45
N ARG A 27 9.82 -9.69 -4.62
CA ARG A 27 8.84 -10.79 -4.72
C ARG A 27 9.44 -12.16 -4.45
N HIS A 28 10.70 -12.33 -4.81
CA HIS A 28 11.49 -13.56 -4.67
C HIS A 28 12.77 -13.21 -3.90
N PRO A 29 12.75 -13.24 -2.56
CA PRO A 29 13.83 -12.70 -1.71
C PRO A 29 15.21 -13.30 -1.94
N ARG A 30 15.29 -14.41 -2.66
CA ARG A 30 16.52 -15.04 -3.15
C ARG A 30 16.33 -15.46 -4.59
N SER A 31 17.14 -14.94 -5.49
CA SER A 31 17.07 -15.28 -6.92
C SER A 31 18.46 -15.41 -7.52
N ARG A 32 18.59 -16.35 -8.44
CA ARG A 32 19.83 -16.58 -9.20
C ARG A 32 19.84 -15.73 -10.45
N LEU A 33 21.05 -15.47 -10.98
CA LEU A 33 21.24 -14.71 -12.21
C LEU A 33 20.38 -15.26 -13.37
N GLY A 34 20.37 -16.59 -13.56
CA GLY A 34 19.61 -17.23 -14.64
C GLY A 34 18.10 -17.02 -14.52
N GLU A 35 17.56 -17.15 -13.32
CA GLU A 35 16.13 -16.93 -13.02
C GLU A 35 15.70 -15.47 -13.30
N MET A 36 16.55 -14.50 -12.93
CA MET A 36 16.30 -13.10 -13.23
C MET A 36 16.38 -12.81 -14.73
N ALA A 37 17.34 -13.43 -15.43
CA ALA A 37 17.50 -13.27 -16.88
C ALA A 37 16.28 -13.82 -17.63
N GLU A 38 15.76 -14.97 -17.23
CA GLU A 38 14.52 -15.56 -17.76
C GLU A 38 13.30 -14.65 -17.52
N LYS A 39 13.10 -14.18 -16.28
CA LYS A 39 11.97 -13.30 -15.92
C LYS A 39 12.00 -11.94 -16.64
N LEU A 40 13.19 -11.47 -17.02
CA LEU A 40 13.39 -10.19 -17.71
C LEU A 40 13.47 -10.33 -19.23
N ASP A 41 13.35 -11.53 -19.75
CA ASP A 41 13.60 -11.84 -21.17
C ASP A 41 14.89 -11.18 -21.67
N ALA A 42 15.98 -11.33 -20.92
CA ALA A 42 17.24 -10.64 -21.14
C ALA A 42 18.45 -11.58 -21.07
N ASN A 43 19.51 -11.23 -21.81
CA ASN A 43 20.74 -11.99 -21.74
C ASN A 43 21.39 -11.89 -20.33
N SER A 44 21.87 -13.02 -19.81
CA SER A 44 22.54 -13.09 -18.50
C SER A 44 23.69 -12.08 -18.35
N SER A 45 24.44 -11.79 -19.42
CA SER A 45 25.51 -10.79 -19.41
C SER A 45 25.01 -9.36 -19.15
N THR A 46 23.80 -9.05 -19.62
CA THR A 46 23.14 -7.74 -19.44
C THR A 46 22.62 -7.61 -18.01
N VAL A 47 21.97 -8.65 -17.49
CA VAL A 47 21.49 -8.70 -16.09
C VAL A 47 22.68 -8.64 -15.12
N LEU A 48 23.77 -9.37 -15.41
CA LEU A 48 24.98 -9.35 -14.58
C LEU A 48 25.61 -7.96 -14.51
N ARG A 49 25.62 -7.19 -15.62
CA ARG A 49 26.09 -5.80 -15.60
C ARG A 49 25.27 -4.92 -14.69
N ALA A 50 23.93 -5.04 -14.75
CA ALA A 50 23.03 -4.29 -13.86
C ALA A 50 23.23 -4.71 -12.39
N LEU A 51 23.31 -6.00 -12.10
CA LEU A 51 23.59 -6.53 -10.76
C LEU A 51 24.90 -6.01 -10.19
N ARG A 52 25.98 -5.93 -10.98
CA ARG A 52 27.27 -5.37 -10.53
C ARG A 52 27.15 -3.89 -10.15
N VAL A 53 26.35 -3.12 -10.87
CA VAL A 53 26.10 -1.71 -10.51
C VAL A 53 25.29 -1.63 -9.23
N LEU A 54 24.21 -2.38 -9.10
CA LEU A 54 23.39 -2.44 -7.89
C LEU A 54 24.18 -2.91 -6.67
N GLU A 55 25.06 -3.90 -6.84
CA GLU A 55 25.94 -4.43 -5.79
C GLU A 55 26.96 -3.38 -5.34
N ARG A 56 27.58 -2.64 -6.26
CA ARG A 56 28.51 -1.53 -5.95
C ARG A 56 27.83 -0.44 -5.13
N HIS A 57 26.54 -0.20 -5.33
CA HIS A 57 25.75 0.77 -4.58
C HIS A 57 25.07 0.15 -3.34
N ALA A 58 25.39 -1.10 -2.98
CA ALA A 58 24.81 -1.84 -1.87
C ALA A 58 23.26 -1.96 -1.92
N LEU A 59 22.65 -1.78 -3.11
CA LEU A 59 21.21 -2.00 -3.36
C LEU A 59 20.87 -3.49 -3.50
N VAL A 60 21.85 -4.30 -3.90
CA VAL A 60 21.78 -5.75 -3.97
C VAL A 60 23.06 -6.30 -3.34
N ARG A 61 23.01 -7.47 -2.74
CA ARG A 61 24.17 -8.22 -2.24
C ARG A 61 24.03 -9.69 -2.58
N ARG A 62 25.17 -10.40 -2.59
CA ARG A 62 25.16 -11.85 -2.72
C ARG A 62 24.79 -12.51 -1.40
N ALA A 63 24.03 -13.58 -1.47
CA ALA A 63 23.75 -14.45 -0.35
C ALA A 63 24.86 -15.51 -0.18
N ASN A 64 24.80 -16.29 0.90
CA ASN A 64 25.78 -17.33 1.21
C ASN A 64 26.04 -18.26 0.01
N GLY A 65 27.30 -18.38 -0.40
CA GLY A 65 27.70 -19.24 -1.48
C GLY A 65 27.71 -18.62 -2.88
N ASP A 66 27.61 -17.27 -3.00
CA ASP A 66 27.81 -16.48 -4.22
C ASP A 66 26.87 -16.76 -5.42
N MET A 67 25.92 -17.68 -5.29
CA MET A 67 25.05 -18.06 -6.40
C MET A 67 23.72 -17.30 -6.42
N GLU A 68 23.31 -16.69 -5.31
CA GLU A 68 22.03 -16.01 -5.14
C GLU A 68 22.24 -14.54 -4.81
N TYR A 69 21.31 -13.71 -5.26
CA TYR A 69 21.23 -12.30 -4.97
C TYR A 69 20.04 -12.02 -4.05
N VAL A 70 20.20 -11.05 -3.16
CA VAL A 70 19.17 -10.55 -2.24
C VAL A 70 19.22 -9.02 -2.21
N LEU A 71 18.16 -8.37 -1.74
CA LEU A 71 18.14 -6.93 -1.53
C LEU A 71 19.24 -6.51 -0.55
N GLY A 72 19.87 -5.39 -0.83
CA GLY A 72 20.97 -4.83 -0.04
C GLY A 72 20.49 -3.84 1.02
N THR A 73 21.37 -3.55 2.00
CA THR A 73 21.05 -2.69 3.15
C THR A 73 20.84 -1.22 2.80
N ARG A 74 21.39 -0.75 1.68
CA ARG A 74 21.18 0.64 1.22
C ARG A 74 19.70 0.96 0.98
N LEU A 75 18.90 -0.04 0.65
CA LEU A 75 17.43 0.12 0.51
C LEU A 75 16.75 0.46 1.83
N VAL A 76 17.26 -0.05 2.96
CA VAL A 76 16.76 0.32 4.30
C VAL A 76 17.04 1.80 4.57
N GLU A 77 18.25 2.27 4.28
CA GLU A 77 18.62 3.68 4.47
C GLU A 77 17.76 4.62 3.61
N LEU A 78 17.58 4.28 2.33
CA LEU A 78 16.74 5.05 1.41
C LEU A 78 15.27 5.01 1.83
N GLY A 79 14.76 3.87 2.27
CA GLY A 79 13.40 3.71 2.78
C GLY A 79 13.17 4.54 4.05
N GLN A 80 14.11 4.52 4.99
CA GLN A 80 14.03 5.34 6.21
C GLN A 80 14.05 6.85 5.89
N ALA A 81 14.90 7.29 4.98
CA ALA A 81 14.93 8.68 4.54
C ALA A 81 13.61 9.10 3.86
N ALA A 82 13.03 8.21 3.04
CA ALA A 82 11.74 8.45 2.41
C ALA A 82 10.61 8.54 3.46
N LEU A 83 10.56 7.62 4.43
CA LEU A 83 9.56 7.63 5.50
C LEU A 83 9.71 8.87 6.40
N ALA A 84 10.93 9.30 6.71
CA ALA A 84 11.19 10.49 7.51
C ALA A 84 10.72 11.81 6.85
N SER A 85 10.50 11.81 5.54
CA SER A 85 9.96 12.95 4.81
C SER A 85 8.42 13.01 4.82
N ILE A 86 7.74 12.06 5.47
CA ILE A 86 6.27 11.98 5.53
C ILE A 86 5.80 12.50 6.88
N ASP A 87 5.43 13.76 6.94
CA ASP A 87 5.10 14.48 8.19
C ASP A 87 3.77 14.03 8.83
N ILE A 88 2.88 13.37 8.08
CA ILE A 88 1.56 12.96 8.58
C ILE A 88 1.64 11.85 9.66
N VAL A 89 2.63 10.97 9.59
CA VAL A 89 2.72 9.80 10.47
C VAL A 89 2.84 10.19 11.95
N PRO A 90 3.76 11.10 12.36
CA PRO A 90 3.87 11.53 13.75
C PRO A 90 2.60 12.16 14.30
N ALA A 91 1.82 12.85 13.46
CA ALA A 91 0.60 13.53 13.88
C ALA A 91 -0.60 12.58 13.99
N ILE A 92 -0.73 11.59 13.13
CA ILE A 92 -1.84 10.63 13.17
C ILE A 92 -1.63 9.54 14.24
N ARG A 93 -0.42 9.12 14.49
CA ARG A 93 -0.10 8.04 15.44
C ARG A 93 -0.75 8.18 16.81
N PRO A 94 -0.66 9.35 17.48
CA PRO A 94 -1.30 9.55 18.78
C PRO A 94 -2.83 9.44 18.76
N LEU A 95 -3.45 9.82 17.64
CA LEU A 95 -4.91 9.80 17.48
C LEU A 95 -5.46 8.38 17.31
N VAL A 96 -4.69 7.48 16.68
CA VAL A 96 -5.13 6.09 16.45
C VAL A 96 -4.69 5.12 17.56
N ALA A 97 -3.69 5.45 18.37
CA ALA A 97 -3.19 4.59 19.42
C ALA A 97 -4.26 4.17 20.45
N PRO A 98 -5.19 5.03 20.90
CA PRO A 98 -6.30 4.62 21.76
C PRO A 98 -7.24 3.61 21.10
N ILE A 99 -7.50 3.76 19.78
CA ILE A 99 -8.35 2.84 19.01
C ILE A 99 -7.68 1.47 18.95
N VAL A 100 -6.37 1.44 18.65
CA VAL A 100 -5.56 0.20 18.63
C VAL A 100 -5.64 -0.52 19.98
N HIS A 101 -5.51 0.22 21.07
CA HIS A 101 -5.56 -0.33 22.42
C HIS A 101 -6.94 -0.92 22.74
N ASP A 102 -8.01 -0.16 22.53
CA ASP A 102 -9.36 -0.52 22.97
C ASP A 102 -9.95 -1.68 22.16
N PHE A 103 -9.65 -1.74 20.86
CA PHE A 103 -10.12 -2.81 19.97
C PHE A 103 -9.14 -3.99 19.84
N HIS A 104 -7.98 -3.93 20.50
CA HIS A 104 -6.90 -4.93 20.35
C HIS A 104 -6.57 -5.21 18.88
N ALA A 105 -6.56 -4.17 18.07
CA ALA A 105 -6.43 -4.23 16.61
C ALA A 105 -5.16 -3.48 16.16
N THR A 106 -4.72 -3.72 14.93
CA THR A 106 -3.58 -3.03 14.33
C THR A 106 -4.04 -1.84 13.50
N ALA A 107 -3.44 -0.66 13.68
CA ALA A 107 -3.60 0.44 12.75
C ALA A 107 -2.53 0.40 11.65
N HIS A 108 -2.95 0.68 10.41
CA HIS A 108 -2.06 0.87 9.28
C HIS A 108 -2.26 2.29 8.75
N ILE A 109 -1.17 3.02 8.57
CA ILE A 109 -1.15 4.28 7.85
C ILE A 109 -0.61 3.98 6.45
N GLY A 110 -1.36 4.33 5.42
CA GLY A 110 -1.04 4.05 4.03
C GLY A 110 -1.03 5.31 3.18
N MET A 111 -0.43 5.20 2.01
CA MET A 111 -0.40 6.26 1.00
C MET A 111 -0.81 5.67 -0.35
N LEU A 112 -1.71 6.36 -1.06
CA LEU A 112 -2.10 5.98 -2.41
C LEU A 112 -0.96 6.30 -3.40
N ARG A 113 -0.46 5.27 -4.08
CA ARG A 113 0.57 5.40 -5.12
C ARG A 113 0.35 4.35 -6.20
N ALA A 114 0.37 4.80 -7.46
CA ALA A 114 0.28 3.90 -8.62
C ALA A 114 -0.86 2.86 -8.51
N GLY A 115 -2.07 3.32 -8.14
CA GLY A 115 -3.26 2.48 -8.06
C GLY A 115 -3.28 1.44 -6.92
N MET A 116 -2.44 1.61 -5.90
CA MET A 116 -2.34 0.74 -4.72
C MET A 116 -2.15 1.58 -3.46
N ILE A 117 -2.51 1.05 -2.31
CA ILE A 117 -2.13 1.62 -1.02
C ILE A 117 -0.79 1.00 -0.60
N THR A 118 0.22 1.83 -0.37
CA THR A 118 1.47 1.38 0.25
C THR A 118 1.42 1.69 1.74
N ILE A 119 1.61 0.67 2.59
CA ILE A 119 1.69 0.86 4.05
C ILE A 119 2.99 1.60 4.35
N ILE A 120 2.90 2.77 4.99
CA ILE A 120 4.03 3.63 5.35
C ILE A 120 4.33 3.62 6.85
N ASP A 121 3.33 3.26 7.67
CA ASP A 121 3.51 3.05 9.11
C ASP A 121 2.48 2.06 9.66
N LYS A 122 2.78 1.52 10.84
CA LYS A 122 1.97 0.53 11.53
C LYS A 122 2.01 0.77 13.05
N VAL A 123 0.86 0.66 13.69
CA VAL A 123 0.74 0.69 15.16
C VAL A 123 0.10 -0.62 15.58
N ASP A 124 0.89 -1.45 16.26
CA ASP A 124 0.42 -2.74 16.77
C ASP A 124 -0.04 -2.64 18.22
N PRO A 125 -1.04 -3.44 18.65
CA PRO A 125 -1.34 -3.65 20.06
C PRO A 125 -0.18 -4.37 20.74
N VAL A 126 -0.21 -4.42 22.09
CA VAL A 126 0.84 -5.08 22.91
C VAL A 126 1.07 -6.54 22.48
N ALA A 127 0.00 -7.23 22.05
CA ALA A 127 0.07 -8.56 21.46
C ALA A 127 -0.49 -8.49 20.04
N PRO A 128 0.37 -8.35 18.99
CA PRO A 128 -0.11 -8.21 17.63
C PRO A 128 -0.81 -9.47 17.14
N THR A 129 -2.01 -9.29 16.58
CA THR A 129 -2.84 -10.37 16.03
C THR A 129 -2.67 -10.54 14.52
N VAL A 130 -2.04 -9.57 13.85
CA VAL A 130 -1.92 -9.50 12.39
C VAL A 130 -0.46 -9.57 11.98
N GLY A 131 -0.04 -10.74 11.47
CA GLY A 131 1.35 -10.98 11.05
C GLY A 131 1.65 -10.74 9.57
N TYR A 132 0.64 -10.50 8.71
CA TYR A 132 0.81 -10.47 7.26
C TYR A 132 1.04 -9.07 6.67
N SER A 133 0.92 -8.01 7.46
CA SER A 133 1.13 -6.64 6.99
C SER A 133 2.40 -6.03 7.56
N ALA A 134 3.21 -5.44 6.71
CA ALA A 134 4.43 -4.74 7.07
C ALA A 134 4.51 -3.39 6.35
N VAL A 135 5.31 -2.46 6.87
CA VAL A 135 5.68 -1.24 6.15
C VAL A 135 6.29 -1.61 4.80
N GLY A 136 5.86 -0.95 3.73
CA GLY A 136 6.22 -1.26 2.35
C GLY A 136 5.28 -2.27 1.66
N THR A 137 4.34 -2.90 2.37
CA THR A 137 3.33 -3.77 1.73
C THR A 137 2.39 -2.94 0.87
N ARG A 138 2.10 -3.44 -0.33
CA ARG A 138 1.14 -2.84 -1.26
C ARG A 138 -0.20 -3.56 -1.18
N MET A 139 -1.28 -2.80 -0.99
CA MET A 139 -2.62 -3.29 -0.76
C MET A 139 -3.55 -2.87 -1.90
N PRO A 140 -4.46 -3.75 -2.38
CA PRO A 140 -5.40 -3.43 -3.46
C PRO A 140 -6.45 -2.41 -3.02
N LEU A 141 -6.96 -1.63 -3.98
CA LEU A 141 -7.97 -0.59 -3.72
C LEU A 141 -9.34 -1.17 -3.38
N TYR A 142 -9.74 -2.28 -3.99
CA TYR A 142 -11.12 -2.78 -3.92
C TYR A 142 -11.38 -3.79 -2.80
N ALA A 143 -10.34 -4.46 -2.31
CA ALA A 143 -10.47 -5.56 -1.34
C ALA A 143 -9.94 -5.20 0.06
N THR A 144 -9.59 -3.93 0.31
CA THR A 144 -9.07 -3.48 1.61
C THR A 144 -9.79 -2.23 2.09
N ALA A 145 -9.93 -2.07 3.40
CA ALA A 145 -10.60 -0.90 3.97
C ALA A 145 -9.89 0.41 3.57
N GLY A 146 -8.55 0.50 3.72
CA GLY A 146 -7.80 1.67 3.27
C GLY A 146 -7.97 1.95 1.78
N GLY A 147 -7.97 0.91 0.94
CA GLY A 147 -8.16 1.04 -0.49
C GLY A 147 -9.55 1.57 -0.86
N LYS A 148 -10.62 1.01 -0.28
CA LYS A 148 -11.99 1.47 -0.49
C LYS A 148 -12.19 2.92 0.02
N ALA A 149 -11.61 3.27 1.16
CA ALA A 149 -11.65 4.64 1.67
C ALA A 149 -10.95 5.63 0.72
N ALA A 150 -9.76 5.31 0.21
CA ALA A 150 -9.04 6.13 -0.76
C ALA A 150 -9.82 6.29 -2.06
N THR A 151 -10.46 5.21 -2.55
CA THR A 151 -11.27 5.24 -3.77
C THR A 151 -12.54 6.07 -3.58
N ALA A 152 -13.20 5.98 -2.43
CA ALA A 152 -14.36 6.81 -2.11
C ALA A 152 -14.01 8.31 -2.04
N LEU A 153 -12.80 8.65 -1.54
CA LEU A 153 -12.33 10.03 -1.46
C LEU A 153 -11.92 10.57 -2.83
N ALA A 154 -11.15 9.81 -3.61
CA ALA A 154 -10.58 10.26 -4.89
C ALA A 154 -11.54 10.15 -6.08
N GLY A 155 -12.60 9.34 -5.92
CA GLY A 155 -13.56 9.03 -6.98
C GLY A 155 -13.29 7.67 -7.66
N SER A 156 -14.36 7.08 -8.19
CA SER A 156 -14.35 5.74 -8.80
C SER A 156 -13.48 5.60 -10.05
N ALA A 157 -13.05 6.71 -10.66
CA ALA A 157 -12.10 6.70 -11.78
C ALA A 157 -10.77 6.00 -11.47
N LEU A 158 -10.40 5.88 -10.18
CA LEU A 158 -9.26 5.06 -9.77
C LEU A 158 -9.43 3.57 -10.11
N LEU A 159 -10.67 3.10 -10.31
CA LEU A 159 -10.95 1.71 -10.65
C LEU A 159 -10.83 1.43 -12.15
N ASP A 160 -10.87 2.46 -12.99
CA ASP A 160 -10.86 2.29 -14.47
C ASP A 160 -9.55 1.64 -14.98
N GLY A 161 -8.46 1.76 -14.23
CA GLY A 161 -7.18 1.13 -14.54
C GLY A 161 -7.01 -0.29 -13.95
N ILE A 162 -8.00 -0.80 -13.20
CA ILE A 162 -7.93 -2.13 -12.61
C ILE A 162 -8.44 -3.14 -13.65
N GLY A 163 -7.59 -4.01 -14.15
CA GLY A 163 -7.89 -5.00 -15.20
C GLY A 163 -8.86 -6.12 -14.79
N GLY A 164 -9.65 -5.92 -13.73
CA GLY A 164 -10.63 -6.86 -13.18
C GLY A 164 -10.47 -7.00 -11.66
N LEU A 165 -11.56 -7.35 -10.96
CA LEU A 165 -11.58 -7.55 -9.52
C LEU A 165 -11.29 -9.04 -9.21
N SER A 166 -10.02 -9.41 -9.11
CA SER A 166 -9.63 -10.78 -8.77
C SER A 166 -9.97 -11.11 -7.30
N PRO A 167 -10.53 -12.28 -6.99
CA PRO A 167 -10.85 -12.66 -5.62
C PRO A 167 -9.57 -12.97 -4.81
N TYR A 168 -9.46 -12.39 -3.62
CA TYR A 168 -8.48 -12.78 -2.58
C TYR A 168 -9.06 -13.85 -1.66
N THR A 169 -10.38 -13.77 -1.41
CA THR A 169 -11.15 -14.73 -0.64
C THR A 169 -12.48 -15.00 -1.34
N THR A 170 -13.27 -15.90 -0.78
CA THR A 170 -14.65 -16.14 -1.24
C THR A 170 -15.61 -15.00 -0.94
N LYS A 171 -15.17 -14.01 -0.14
CA LYS A 171 -15.96 -12.83 0.24
C LYS A 171 -15.52 -11.55 -0.46
N THR A 172 -14.46 -11.60 -1.26
CA THR A 172 -14.03 -10.44 -2.05
C THR A 172 -15.14 -9.96 -2.97
N ILE A 173 -15.39 -8.66 -2.98
CA ILE A 173 -16.30 -8.04 -3.95
C ILE A 173 -15.64 -8.09 -5.33
N THR A 174 -16.22 -8.83 -6.26
CA THR A 174 -15.71 -9.01 -7.64
C THR A 174 -16.57 -8.35 -8.70
N GLU A 175 -17.75 -7.84 -8.32
CA GLU A 175 -18.68 -7.14 -9.21
C GLU A 175 -18.55 -5.63 -9.02
N LEU A 176 -18.29 -4.89 -10.11
CA LEU A 176 -18.08 -3.44 -10.06
C LEU A 176 -19.27 -2.67 -9.51
N ASP A 177 -20.49 -3.07 -9.81
CA ASP A 177 -21.70 -2.37 -9.34
C ASP A 177 -21.91 -2.57 -7.84
N VAL A 178 -21.58 -3.76 -7.32
CA VAL A 178 -21.58 -4.03 -5.88
C VAL A 178 -20.51 -3.18 -5.18
N LEU A 179 -19.31 -3.09 -5.77
CA LEU A 179 -18.25 -2.25 -5.24
C LEU A 179 -18.64 -0.77 -5.25
N ARG A 180 -19.26 -0.27 -6.32
CA ARG A 180 -19.75 1.12 -6.39
C ARG A 180 -20.74 1.43 -5.27
N THR A 181 -21.69 0.53 -5.02
CA THR A 181 -22.66 0.68 -3.91
C THR A 181 -21.95 0.71 -2.55
N ASP A 182 -20.93 -0.12 -2.33
CA ASP A 182 -20.14 -0.10 -1.09
C ASP A 182 -19.33 1.20 -0.94
N LEU A 183 -18.80 1.75 -2.05
CA LEU A 183 -18.10 3.03 -2.05
C LEU A 183 -19.05 4.22 -1.79
N GLU A 184 -20.28 4.20 -2.31
CA GLU A 184 -21.31 5.20 -1.99
C GLU A 184 -21.65 5.17 -0.48
N ALA A 185 -21.84 3.98 0.08
CA ALA A 185 -22.03 3.80 1.51
C ALA A 185 -20.80 4.25 2.32
N THR A 186 -19.58 4.01 1.82
CA THR A 186 -18.33 4.50 2.42
C THR A 186 -18.28 6.02 2.45
N THR A 187 -18.65 6.68 1.36
CA THR A 187 -18.72 8.15 1.28
C THR A 187 -19.73 8.71 2.28
N ALA A 188 -20.92 8.10 2.36
CA ALA A 188 -22.00 8.57 3.25
C ALA A 188 -21.62 8.48 4.74
N ARG A 189 -20.98 7.40 5.19
CA ARG A 189 -20.58 7.21 6.58
C ARG A 189 -19.17 7.75 6.90
N ARG A 190 -18.37 8.09 5.85
CA ARG A 190 -16.99 8.63 5.92
C ARG A 190 -15.96 7.64 6.49
N TYR A 191 -16.26 6.38 6.46
CA TYR A 191 -15.33 5.28 6.67
C TYR A 191 -15.75 4.06 5.85
N SER A 192 -14.79 3.29 5.41
CA SER A 192 -15.01 2.04 4.70
C SER A 192 -15.06 0.86 5.69
N ILE A 193 -15.69 -0.21 5.25
CA ILE A 193 -15.70 -1.48 5.98
C ILE A 193 -15.23 -2.56 5.02
N GLU A 194 -14.35 -3.42 5.50
CA GLU A 194 -13.90 -4.63 4.81
C GLU A 194 -14.19 -5.83 5.73
N ARG A 195 -14.88 -6.84 5.21
CA ARG A 195 -15.29 -8.02 5.96
C ARG A 195 -14.75 -9.28 5.29
N GLU A 196 -13.57 -9.72 5.71
CA GLU A 196 -12.92 -10.93 5.20
C GLU A 196 -12.69 -10.93 3.68
N GLU A 197 -12.67 -9.77 3.03
CA GLU A 197 -12.52 -9.64 1.58
C GLU A 197 -11.07 -9.83 1.12
N TYR A 198 -10.10 -9.42 1.94
CA TYR A 198 -8.68 -9.59 1.66
C TYR A 198 -8.10 -10.81 2.39
N HIS A 199 -8.52 -11.06 3.62
CA HIS A 199 -8.06 -12.19 4.42
C HIS A 199 -9.19 -12.72 5.31
N LEU A 200 -9.48 -14.03 5.23
CA LEU A 200 -10.51 -14.66 6.07
C LEU A 200 -10.17 -14.55 7.56
N GLY A 201 -11.18 -14.35 8.39
CA GLY A 201 -11.05 -14.18 9.84
C GLY A 201 -10.70 -12.77 10.28
N PHE A 202 -10.53 -11.82 9.34
CA PHE A 202 -10.23 -10.42 9.65
C PHE A 202 -11.32 -9.50 9.11
N GLY A 203 -11.62 -8.47 9.90
CA GLY A 203 -12.43 -7.34 9.50
C GLY A 203 -11.64 -6.06 9.69
N CYS A 204 -11.89 -5.07 8.85
CA CYS A 204 -11.18 -3.81 8.87
C CYS A 204 -12.15 -2.64 8.67
N VAL A 205 -11.81 -1.51 9.29
CA VAL A 205 -12.40 -0.21 8.96
C VAL A 205 -11.30 0.71 8.44
N GLY A 206 -11.64 1.64 7.54
CA GLY A 206 -10.67 2.53 6.95
C GLY A 206 -11.22 3.93 6.72
N SER A 207 -10.40 4.95 6.89
CA SER A 207 -10.69 6.32 6.49
C SER A 207 -9.58 6.84 5.60
N ALA A 208 -9.87 7.86 4.80
CA ALA A 208 -8.91 8.48 3.91
C ALA A 208 -8.93 10.00 4.06
N LEU A 209 -7.79 10.64 3.81
CA LEU A 209 -7.61 12.08 3.88
C LEU A 209 -6.63 12.54 2.81
N ALA A 210 -6.84 13.77 2.33
CA ALA A 210 -5.96 14.40 1.36
C ALA A 210 -5.11 15.48 2.04
N VAL A 211 -3.80 15.42 1.88
CA VAL A 211 -2.85 16.37 2.46
C VAL A 211 -1.75 16.63 1.45
N GLY A 212 -1.49 17.92 1.12
CA GLY A 212 -0.41 18.32 0.21
C GLY A 212 -0.49 17.72 -1.20
N GLY A 213 -1.69 17.42 -1.70
CA GLY A 213 -1.91 16.76 -3.00
C GLY A 213 -1.76 15.24 -2.98
N ASP A 214 -1.49 14.64 -1.81
CA ASP A 214 -1.38 13.20 -1.62
C ASP A 214 -2.61 12.66 -0.88
N ILE A 215 -2.99 11.42 -1.19
CA ILE A 215 -4.05 10.71 -0.48
C ILE A 215 -3.41 9.71 0.47
N TYR A 216 -3.74 9.88 1.74
CA TYR A 216 -3.36 8.97 2.82
C TYR A 216 -4.57 8.19 3.31
N THR A 217 -4.32 7.04 3.90
CA THR A 217 -5.34 6.18 4.49
C THR A 217 -4.93 5.78 5.90
N VAL A 218 -5.91 5.67 6.77
CA VAL A 218 -5.76 5.05 8.08
C VAL A 218 -6.76 3.91 8.16
N SER A 219 -6.30 2.72 8.51
CA SER A 219 -7.20 1.57 8.68
C SER A 219 -6.89 0.82 9.96
N ILE A 220 -7.94 0.30 10.60
CA ILE A 220 -7.86 -0.54 11.80
C ILE A 220 -8.25 -1.95 11.39
N SER A 221 -7.39 -2.92 11.66
CA SER A 221 -7.51 -4.31 11.22
C SER A 221 -7.39 -5.27 12.40
N GLY A 222 -8.32 -6.21 12.52
CA GLY A 222 -8.34 -7.19 13.60
C GLY A 222 -9.49 -8.18 13.46
N SER A 223 -9.88 -8.82 14.55
CA SER A 223 -11.09 -9.68 14.59
C SER A 223 -12.38 -8.85 14.66
N LEU A 224 -12.48 -7.82 13.80
CA LEU A 224 -13.59 -6.87 13.74
C LEU A 224 -14.70 -7.42 12.85
N LEU A 225 -15.41 -8.45 13.32
CA LEU A 225 -16.46 -9.12 12.52
C LEU A 225 -17.88 -8.82 13.04
N ASP A 226 -18.04 -8.45 14.31
CA ASP A 226 -19.31 -8.01 14.88
C ASP A 226 -19.70 -6.63 14.31
N PRO A 227 -20.89 -6.47 13.70
CA PRO A 227 -21.31 -5.21 13.10
C PRO A 227 -21.28 -4.01 14.07
N ALA A 228 -21.69 -4.19 15.33
CA ALA A 228 -21.71 -3.10 16.30
C ALA A 228 -20.27 -2.64 16.67
N VAL A 229 -19.35 -3.59 16.80
CA VAL A 229 -17.91 -3.31 17.04
C VAL A 229 -17.29 -2.61 15.85
N VAL A 230 -17.62 -3.05 14.64
CA VAL A 230 -17.15 -2.44 13.37
C VAL A 230 -17.63 -0.99 13.26
N ASP A 231 -18.91 -0.73 13.54
CA ASP A 231 -19.48 0.61 13.44
C ASP A 231 -18.92 1.56 14.50
N ASP A 232 -18.71 1.11 15.74
CA ASP A 232 -18.05 1.90 16.79
C ASP A 232 -16.60 2.22 16.41
N CYS A 233 -15.84 1.22 16.00
CA CYS A 233 -14.46 1.40 15.56
C CYS A 233 -14.36 2.37 14.37
N GLY A 234 -15.25 2.23 13.38
CA GLY A 234 -15.30 3.09 12.21
C GLY A 234 -15.65 4.55 12.54
N ALA A 235 -16.61 4.77 13.45
CA ALA A 235 -16.97 6.09 13.92
C ALA A 235 -15.79 6.76 14.65
N ARG A 236 -15.13 6.05 15.55
CA ARG A 236 -13.95 6.57 16.27
C ARG A 236 -12.78 6.85 15.34
N LEU A 237 -12.56 6.03 14.32
CA LEU A 237 -11.54 6.28 13.31
C LEU A 237 -11.84 7.54 12.50
N ARG A 238 -13.09 7.72 12.05
CA ARG A 238 -13.54 8.94 11.36
C ARG A 238 -13.28 10.16 12.24
N ASP A 239 -13.70 10.12 13.51
CA ASP A 239 -13.55 11.24 14.43
C ASP A 239 -12.06 11.59 14.68
N ALA A 240 -11.19 10.61 14.77
CA ALA A 240 -9.73 10.81 14.86
C ALA A 240 -9.17 11.50 13.58
N VAL A 241 -9.64 11.11 12.41
CA VAL A 241 -9.25 11.77 11.14
C VAL A 241 -9.79 13.19 11.08
N ASP A 242 -11.01 13.45 11.58
CA ASP A 242 -11.59 14.80 11.64
C ASP A 242 -10.78 15.73 12.56
N VAL A 243 -10.34 15.24 13.71
CA VAL A 243 -9.46 15.99 14.63
C VAL A 243 -8.16 16.34 13.91
N PHE A 244 -7.52 15.37 13.23
CA PHE A 244 -6.31 15.63 12.45
C PHE A 244 -6.53 16.73 11.42
N LEU A 245 -7.59 16.64 10.62
CA LEU A 245 -7.90 17.62 9.56
C LEU A 245 -8.17 19.01 10.13
N ALA A 246 -8.84 19.11 11.28
CA ALA A 246 -9.11 20.38 11.95
C ALA A 246 -7.82 21.05 12.45
N GLU A 247 -6.90 20.28 13.03
CA GLU A 247 -5.61 20.78 13.56
C GLU A 247 -4.63 21.17 12.44
N HIS A 248 -4.76 20.58 11.25
CA HIS A 248 -3.84 20.76 10.12
C HIS A 248 -4.50 21.42 8.91
N ALA A 249 -5.58 22.20 9.13
CA ALA A 249 -6.36 22.84 8.05
C ALA A 249 -5.53 23.68 7.07
N GLY A 250 -4.40 24.27 7.51
CA GLY A 250 -3.47 24.99 6.65
C GLY A 250 -2.70 24.11 5.65
N ALA A 251 -2.49 22.84 5.94
CA ALA A 251 -1.80 21.88 5.08
C ALA A 251 -2.74 21.19 4.07
N VAL A 252 -4.06 21.26 4.31
CA VAL A 252 -5.12 20.63 3.50
C VAL A 252 -5.54 21.49 2.32
N SER A 253 -5.21 22.81 2.30
CA SER A 253 -5.68 23.81 1.33
C SER A 253 -4.98 23.75 -0.04
N GLY A 254 -4.70 22.56 -0.58
CA GLY A 254 -3.97 22.38 -1.84
C GLY A 254 -4.58 21.35 -2.81
N LEU A 255 -5.90 21.14 -2.77
CA LEU A 255 -6.65 20.34 -3.77
C LEU A 255 -7.49 21.22 -4.67
#